data_199d8a07ecb1266ef2aed3f5762baec1
#
_entry.id   199d8a07ecb1266ef2aed3f5762baec1
#
_cell.length_a   1.000
_cell.length_b   1.000
_cell.length_c   1.000
_cell.angle_alpha   90.00
_cell.angle_beta   90.00
_cell.angle_gamma   90.00
#
_symmetry.space_group_name_H-M   'P 1'
#
loop_
_entity.id
_entity.type
_entity.pdbx_description
1 polymer ?
#
loop_
_entity_poly.entity_id
_entity_poly.type
_entity_poly.pdbx_seq_one_letter_code
_entity_poly.pdbx_strand_id
1 'polypeptide(L)'
;MQEQVKALTDNLQSTYDEQYSDKMTEWRELGGKYKAQNILSVCNNYKFVKVLECGAGEGSILKFLDQSNAFPELHAIEISDSGIAQIKARKLAKLKEVKKFNGYEIPYADKSFDMVYCSHVMEHVEHPRLLLRELKRVSKFQVFEVPLDYAIGIDCQVDHLLSYGHINVYTPSLFKFLLKSEGYEILEETLTHMTEDVVRFSWYQNMKMKNSIVKNFMLKLLPLRRILRRIRSGQDWYYEYAFSAYTCLTKSKGDLKISAVEMR
;
A
#
# COMPACT_ATOMS: atom_id res chain seq x y z
N MET A 1 -22.19 -25.44 7.92
CA MET A 1 -20.76 -25.38 8.33
C MET A 1 -20.18 -24.19 7.56
N GLN A 2 -19.88 -23.09 8.21
CA GLN A 2 -19.13 -22.01 7.57
C GLN A 2 -17.69 -22.49 7.45
N GLU A 3 -17.21 -22.65 6.23
CA GLU A 3 -15.81 -22.87 5.95
C GLU A 3 -15.05 -21.63 6.45
N GLN A 4 -14.21 -21.79 7.45
CA GLN A 4 -13.36 -20.70 7.91
C GLN A 4 -12.35 -20.42 6.79
N VAL A 5 -12.38 -19.22 6.24
CA VAL A 5 -11.35 -18.73 5.32
C VAL A 5 -10.02 -18.77 6.05
N LYS A 6 -9.13 -19.67 5.63
CA LYS A 6 -7.83 -19.91 6.28
C LYS A 6 -6.64 -19.45 5.45
N ALA A 7 -6.82 -19.25 4.15
CA ALA A 7 -5.77 -18.82 3.22
C ALA A 7 -6.38 -18.10 2.01
N LEU A 8 -5.54 -17.44 1.23
CA LEU A 8 -5.90 -16.97 -0.11
C LEU A 8 -6.20 -18.16 -1.03
N THR A 9 -7.01 -17.92 -2.08
CA THR A 9 -7.28 -18.95 -3.07
C THR A 9 -5.98 -19.34 -3.81
N ASP A 10 -5.85 -20.61 -4.19
CA ASP A 10 -4.66 -21.14 -4.89
C ASP A 10 -4.37 -20.36 -6.19
N ASN A 11 -5.40 -19.87 -6.85
CA ASN A 11 -5.26 -19.06 -8.07
C ASN A 11 -4.58 -17.70 -7.80
N LEU A 12 -4.93 -17.02 -6.73
CA LEU A 12 -4.25 -15.80 -6.33
C LEU A 12 -2.81 -16.05 -5.93
N GLN A 13 -2.55 -17.10 -5.16
CA GLN A 13 -1.19 -17.45 -4.73
C GLN A 13 -0.28 -17.75 -5.92
N SER A 14 -0.72 -18.56 -6.88
CA SER A 14 0.07 -18.88 -8.08
C SER A 14 0.36 -17.66 -8.95
N THR A 15 -0.61 -16.74 -9.07
CA THR A 15 -0.43 -15.48 -9.80
C THR A 15 0.69 -14.63 -9.19
N TYR A 16 0.79 -14.56 -7.86
CA TYR A 16 1.84 -13.82 -7.18
C TYR A 16 3.22 -14.48 -7.31
N ASP A 17 3.30 -15.82 -7.34
CA ASP A 17 4.57 -16.53 -7.57
C ASP A 17 5.16 -16.24 -8.97
N GLU A 18 4.32 -16.02 -9.98
CA GLU A 18 4.76 -15.64 -11.34
C GLU A 18 5.07 -14.13 -11.50
N GLN A 19 4.51 -13.30 -10.63
CA GLN A 19 4.56 -11.84 -10.77
C GLN A 19 5.96 -11.26 -10.53
N TYR A 20 6.78 -11.89 -9.69
CA TYR A 20 8.11 -11.36 -9.33
C TYR A 20 9.20 -11.79 -10.32
N SER A 21 8.94 -11.63 -11.62
CA SER A 21 9.94 -11.78 -12.67
C SER A 21 10.79 -10.50 -12.83
N ASP A 22 12.04 -10.61 -13.27
CA ASP A 22 13.02 -9.52 -13.38
C ASP A 22 12.59 -8.33 -14.25
N LYS A 23 11.58 -8.51 -15.10
CA LYS A 23 11.14 -7.51 -16.09
C LYS A 23 10.56 -6.22 -15.51
N MET A 24 10.12 -6.23 -14.24
CA MET A 24 9.45 -5.09 -13.58
C MET A 24 10.24 -4.53 -12.39
N THR A 25 11.46 -4.99 -12.17
CA THR A 25 12.26 -4.62 -10.98
C THR A 25 12.49 -3.11 -10.88
N GLU A 26 12.86 -2.45 -11.98
CA GLU A 26 13.09 -0.99 -11.97
C GLU A 26 11.81 -0.21 -11.62
N TRP A 27 10.65 -0.64 -12.13
CA TRP A 27 9.36 -0.03 -11.81
C TRP A 27 9.03 -0.19 -10.33
N ARG A 28 9.21 -1.40 -9.80
CA ARG A 28 8.94 -1.69 -8.38
C ARG A 28 9.90 -0.95 -7.46
N GLU A 29 11.17 -0.84 -7.81
CA GLU A 29 12.14 -0.05 -7.05
C GLU A 29 11.79 1.43 -7.04
N LEU A 30 11.42 1.99 -8.18
CA LEU A 30 10.97 3.38 -8.26
C LEU A 30 9.73 3.61 -7.39
N GLY A 31 8.73 2.73 -7.47
CA GLY A 31 7.55 2.75 -6.62
C GLY A 31 7.90 2.57 -5.14
N GLY A 32 8.76 1.61 -4.81
CA GLY A 32 9.22 1.33 -3.45
C GLY A 32 9.86 2.52 -2.76
N LYS A 33 10.64 3.32 -3.50
CA LYS A 33 11.22 4.57 -3.00
C LYS A 33 10.14 5.54 -2.49
N TYR A 34 9.13 5.79 -3.29
CA TYR A 34 8.07 6.75 -2.92
C TYR A 34 7.14 6.21 -1.85
N LYS A 35 6.83 4.91 -1.88
CA LYS A 35 6.07 4.24 -0.81
C LYS A 35 6.81 4.33 0.53
N ALA A 36 8.12 4.09 0.56
CA ALA A 36 8.93 4.28 1.76
C ALA A 36 8.88 5.74 2.26
N GLN A 37 8.96 6.73 1.38
CA GLN A 37 8.83 8.14 1.74
C GLN A 37 7.44 8.46 2.34
N ASN A 38 6.37 7.92 1.78
CA ASN A 38 5.02 8.10 2.29
C ASN A 38 4.88 7.50 3.70
N ILE A 39 5.39 6.27 3.92
CA ILE A 39 5.41 5.63 5.24
C ILE A 39 6.17 6.50 6.25
N LEU A 40 7.37 6.96 5.90
CA LEU A 40 8.18 7.81 6.77
C LEU A 40 7.49 9.13 7.09
N SER A 41 6.77 9.72 6.14
CA SER A 41 6.09 11.01 6.33
C SER A 41 5.02 10.95 7.40
N VAL A 42 4.21 9.87 7.44
CA VAL A 42 3.17 9.69 8.46
C VAL A 42 3.73 9.18 9.80
N CYS A 43 4.97 8.69 9.80
CA CYS A 43 5.68 8.24 11.01
C CYS A 43 6.55 9.33 11.66
N ASN A 44 6.68 10.50 11.07
CA ASN A 44 7.69 11.52 11.43
C ASN A 44 7.68 11.93 12.91
N ASN A 45 6.51 11.94 13.55
CA ASN A 45 6.33 12.31 14.96
C ASN A 45 6.37 11.10 15.91
N TYR A 46 6.69 9.91 15.42
CA TYR A 46 6.65 8.66 16.17
C TYR A 46 7.98 7.92 16.11
N LYS A 47 8.28 7.14 17.14
CA LYS A 47 9.47 6.28 17.18
C LYS A 47 9.05 4.83 17.25
N PHE A 48 9.48 4.04 16.27
CA PHE A 48 9.25 2.61 16.20
C PHE A 48 10.59 1.90 16.12
N VAL A 49 10.78 0.84 16.88
CA VAL A 49 12.01 0.05 16.91
C VAL A 49 11.84 -1.20 16.06
N LYS A 50 10.81 -1.98 16.33
CA LYS A 50 10.54 -3.26 15.69
C LYS A 50 9.34 -3.16 14.76
N VAL A 51 9.61 -3.26 13.47
CA VAL A 51 8.64 -2.98 12.41
C VAL A 51 8.48 -4.20 11.49
N LEU A 52 7.24 -4.51 11.14
CA LEU A 52 6.88 -5.58 10.21
C LEU A 52 6.35 -5.01 8.89
N GLU A 53 6.84 -5.47 7.76
CA GLU A 53 6.16 -5.32 6.47
C GLU A 53 5.24 -6.50 6.21
N CYS A 54 3.97 -6.22 5.93
CA CYS A 54 2.98 -7.20 5.51
C CYS A 54 2.78 -7.11 4.00
N GLY A 55 3.05 -8.21 3.28
CA GLY A 55 3.04 -8.24 1.82
C GLY A 55 4.25 -7.54 1.22
N ALA A 56 5.44 -8.02 1.57
CA ALA A 56 6.69 -7.32 1.24
C ALA A 56 7.12 -7.45 -0.24
N GLY A 57 6.46 -8.34 -1.01
CA GLY A 57 6.79 -8.57 -2.40
C GLY A 57 8.25 -8.98 -2.58
N GLU A 58 8.98 -8.25 -3.42
CA GLU A 58 10.42 -8.43 -3.62
C GLU A 58 11.31 -7.60 -2.67
N GLY A 59 10.70 -6.87 -1.70
CA GLY A 59 11.41 -6.07 -0.70
C GLY A 59 11.88 -4.70 -1.18
N SER A 60 11.22 -4.12 -2.18
CA SER A 60 11.60 -2.78 -2.68
C SER A 60 11.41 -1.69 -1.64
N ILE A 61 10.34 -1.73 -0.84
CA ILE A 61 10.12 -0.77 0.25
C ILE A 61 11.14 -1.01 1.37
N LEU A 62 11.34 -2.28 1.78
CA LEU A 62 12.33 -2.66 2.80
C LEU A 62 13.72 -2.09 2.48
N LYS A 63 14.16 -2.14 1.21
CA LYS A 63 15.45 -1.58 0.78
C LYS A 63 15.59 -0.11 1.15
N PHE A 64 14.59 0.71 0.88
CA PHE A 64 14.65 2.14 1.17
C PHE A 64 14.48 2.45 2.66
N LEU A 65 13.69 1.67 3.38
CA LEU A 65 13.55 1.82 4.83
C LEU A 65 14.85 1.38 5.56
N ASP A 66 15.51 0.32 5.10
CA ASP A 66 16.82 -0.10 5.59
C ASP A 66 17.87 1.02 5.44
N GLN A 67 17.89 1.69 4.29
CA GLN A 67 18.79 2.80 4.00
C GLN A 67 18.45 4.08 4.79
N SER A 68 17.20 4.30 5.13
CA SER A 68 16.73 5.52 5.81
C SER A 68 17.18 5.63 7.26
N ASN A 69 17.60 4.53 7.89
CA ASN A 69 17.89 4.41 9.31
C ASN A 69 16.74 4.80 10.26
N ALA A 70 15.51 4.88 9.77
CA ALA A 70 14.35 5.25 10.58
C ALA A 70 13.92 4.16 11.56
N PHE A 71 14.09 2.88 11.14
CA PHE A 71 13.67 1.72 11.92
C PHE A 71 14.85 0.80 12.19
N PRO A 72 15.23 0.58 13.47
CA PRO A 72 16.39 -0.25 13.82
C PRO A 72 16.23 -1.74 13.46
N GLU A 73 15.00 -2.26 13.50
CA GLU A 73 14.71 -3.68 13.29
C GLU A 73 13.53 -3.83 12.33
N LEU A 74 13.79 -4.48 11.19
CA LEU A 74 12.81 -4.77 10.16
C LEU A 74 12.51 -6.27 10.10
N HIS A 75 11.25 -6.61 9.90
CA HIS A 75 10.76 -7.94 9.62
C HIS A 75 9.83 -7.89 8.41
N ALA A 76 9.62 -9.02 7.77
CA ALA A 76 8.74 -9.12 6.61
C ALA A 76 7.95 -10.41 6.60
N ILE A 77 6.73 -10.32 6.06
CA ILE A 77 5.94 -11.49 5.66
C ILE A 77 5.50 -11.32 4.21
N GLU A 78 5.54 -12.44 3.49
CA GLU A 78 5.19 -12.49 2.07
C GLU A 78 4.54 -13.85 1.77
N ILE A 79 3.61 -13.89 0.81
CA ILE A 79 2.91 -15.11 0.40
C ILE A 79 3.69 -15.89 -0.65
N SER A 80 4.46 -15.19 -1.50
CA SER A 80 5.19 -15.72 -2.66
C SER A 80 6.58 -16.21 -2.26
N ASP A 81 6.92 -17.43 -2.67
CA ASP A 81 8.26 -17.97 -2.47
C ASP A 81 9.31 -17.21 -3.29
N SER A 82 8.95 -16.78 -4.51
CA SER A 82 9.82 -15.97 -5.36
C SER A 82 10.12 -14.61 -4.74
N GLY A 83 9.13 -13.93 -4.16
CA GLY A 83 9.31 -12.68 -3.43
C GLY A 83 10.23 -12.85 -2.22
N ILE A 84 10.01 -13.87 -1.40
CA ILE A 84 10.86 -14.21 -0.25
C ILE A 84 12.31 -14.42 -0.67
N ALA A 85 12.55 -15.15 -1.77
CA ALA A 85 13.88 -15.39 -2.28
C ALA A 85 14.58 -14.09 -2.69
N GLN A 86 13.87 -13.17 -3.36
CA GLN A 86 14.40 -11.86 -3.75
C GLN A 86 14.69 -10.97 -2.54
N ILE A 87 13.81 -10.93 -1.52
CA ILE A 87 14.07 -10.20 -0.27
C ILE A 87 15.37 -10.68 0.37
N LYS A 88 15.54 -12.00 0.51
CA LYS A 88 16.77 -12.60 1.08
C LYS A 88 18.01 -12.25 0.29
N ALA A 89 17.92 -12.22 -1.04
CA ALA A 89 19.02 -11.84 -1.92
C ALA A 89 19.49 -10.38 -1.75
N ARG A 90 18.62 -9.47 -1.27
CA ARG A 90 18.95 -8.06 -1.01
C ARG A 90 19.92 -7.85 0.14
N LYS A 91 20.06 -8.81 1.06
CA LYS A 91 20.99 -8.75 2.22
C LYS A 91 20.88 -7.45 3.03
N LEU A 92 19.67 -7.06 3.36
CA LEU A 92 19.37 -5.82 4.09
C LEU A 92 19.89 -5.92 5.53
N ALA A 93 20.60 -4.88 6.00
CA ALA A 93 21.32 -4.91 7.27
C ALA A 93 20.41 -4.98 8.51
N LYS A 94 19.25 -4.32 8.43
CA LYS A 94 18.27 -4.26 9.53
C LYS A 94 17.18 -5.32 9.46
N LEU A 95 17.09 -6.04 8.35
CA LEU A 95 16.12 -7.12 8.19
C LEU A 95 16.56 -8.33 9.02
N LYS A 96 15.72 -8.70 10.00
CA LYS A 96 16.01 -9.81 10.91
C LYS A 96 15.42 -11.13 10.41
N GLU A 97 14.22 -11.07 9.86
CA GLU A 97 13.50 -12.26 9.46
C GLU A 97 12.51 -11.98 8.33
N VAL A 98 12.36 -12.98 7.44
CA VAL A 98 11.30 -13.03 6.43
C VAL A 98 10.57 -14.35 6.59
N LYS A 99 9.25 -14.29 6.79
CA LYS A 99 8.40 -15.49 6.88
C LYS A 99 7.38 -15.55 5.76
N LYS A 100 7.08 -16.77 5.35
CA LYS A 100 5.90 -17.04 4.52
C LYS A 100 4.65 -16.99 5.38
N PHE A 101 3.54 -16.42 4.84
CA PHE A 101 2.24 -16.47 5.47
C PHE A 101 1.16 -16.81 4.43
N ASN A 102 -0.05 -17.07 4.87
CA ASN A 102 -1.15 -17.55 4.03
C ASN A 102 -2.09 -16.42 3.56
N GLY A 103 -1.70 -15.16 3.75
CA GLY A 103 -2.50 -13.99 3.41
C GLY A 103 -3.38 -13.46 4.55
N TYR A 104 -3.67 -14.26 5.57
CA TYR A 104 -4.56 -13.88 6.68
C TYR A 104 -3.97 -14.13 8.07
N GLU A 105 -3.31 -15.25 8.31
CA GLU A 105 -2.72 -15.59 9.62
C GLU A 105 -1.27 -15.12 9.67
N ILE A 106 -0.99 -14.12 10.47
CA ILE A 106 0.36 -13.57 10.63
C ILE A 106 1.13 -14.44 11.64
N PRO A 107 2.26 -15.10 11.25
CA PRO A 107 2.97 -16.10 12.06
C PRO A 107 3.83 -15.47 13.17
N TYR A 108 3.23 -14.59 13.95
CA TYR A 108 3.82 -13.92 15.10
C TYR A 108 2.82 -13.83 16.25
N ALA A 109 3.32 -13.78 17.48
CA ALA A 109 2.50 -13.60 18.67
C ALA A 109 1.87 -12.20 18.73
N ASP A 110 0.86 -12.04 19.56
CA ASP A 110 0.19 -10.77 19.79
C ASP A 110 1.19 -9.69 20.20
N LYS A 111 1.01 -8.48 19.67
CA LYS A 111 1.82 -7.29 20.01
C LYS A 111 3.33 -7.50 19.87
N SER A 112 3.75 -8.35 18.93
CA SER A 112 5.16 -8.63 18.64
C SER A 112 5.90 -7.44 18.03
N PHE A 113 5.17 -6.45 17.49
CA PHE A 113 5.74 -5.30 16.78
C PHE A 113 5.21 -3.98 17.32
N ASP A 114 6.07 -2.96 17.29
CA ASP A 114 5.63 -1.58 17.57
C ASP A 114 4.69 -1.10 16.48
N MET A 115 5.03 -1.40 15.22
CA MET A 115 4.28 -1.01 14.05
C MET A 115 4.33 -2.11 12.98
N VAL A 116 3.22 -2.29 12.26
CA VAL A 116 3.18 -3.00 10.98
C VAL A 116 2.81 -2.03 9.88
N TYR A 117 3.43 -2.14 8.71
CA TYR A 117 2.96 -1.42 7.53
C TYR A 117 2.51 -2.39 6.44
N CYS A 118 1.47 -1.96 5.73
CA CYS A 118 0.80 -2.70 4.68
C CYS A 118 0.58 -1.73 3.51
N SER A 119 1.46 -1.77 2.52
CA SER A 119 1.47 -0.81 1.41
C SER A 119 1.19 -1.52 0.10
N HIS A 120 0.11 -1.13 -0.57
CA HIS A 120 -0.37 -1.74 -1.80
C HIS A 120 -0.62 -3.25 -1.68
N VAL A 121 -1.37 -3.64 -0.66
CA VAL A 121 -1.79 -5.03 -0.39
C VAL A 121 -3.32 -5.12 -0.28
N MET A 122 -3.95 -4.12 0.36
CA MET A 122 -5.38 -4.19 0.69
C MET A 122 -6.28 -4.27 -0.55
N GLU A 123 -5.83 -3.73 -1.68
CA GLU A 123 -6.53 -3.80 -2.96
C GLU A 123 -6.56 -5.21 -3.56
N HIS A 124 -5.66 -6.09 -3.12
CA HIS A 124 -5.52 -7.46 -3.60
C HIS A 124 -6.18 -8.51 -2.70
N VAL A 125 -6.63 -8.13 -1.51
CA VAL A 125 -7.09 -9.08 -0.47
C VAL A 125 -8.58 -9.37 -0.62
N GLU A 126 -8.96 -10.64 -0.77
CA GLU A 126 -10.37 -11.07 -0.88
C GLU A 126 -11.20 -10.71 0.36
N HIS A 127 -10.58 -10.83 1.55
CA HIS A 127 -11.23 -10.57 2.84
C HIS A 127 -10.46 -9.56 3.68
N PRO A 128 -10.44 -8.27 3.29
CA PRO A 128 -9.59 -7.26 3.91
C PRO A 128 -9.82 -7.10 5.42
N ARG A 129 -11.02 -7.35 5.92
CA ARG A 129 -11.33 -7.27 7.35
C ARG A 129 -10.62 -8.34 8.18
N LEU A 130 -10.38 -9.54 7.63
CA LEU A 130 -9.63 -10.58 8.32
C LEU A 130 -8.17 -10.17 8.50
N LEU A 131 -7.53 -9.68 7.42
CA LEU A 131 -6.17 -9.18 7.51
C LEU A 131 -6.05 -7.98 8.46
N LEU A 132 -6.99 -7.04 8.43
CA LEU A 132 -7.01 -5.91 9.37
C LEU A 132 -6.99 -6.36 10.82
N ARG A 133 -7.76 -7.39 11.19
CA ARG A 133 -7.81 -7.93 12.57
C ARG A 133 -6.47 -8.53 12.99
N GLU A 134 -5.80 -9.26 12.09
CA GLU A 134 -4.47 -9.80 12.33
C GLU A 134 -3.40 -8.72 12.47
N LEU A 135 -3.43 -7.68 11.63
CA LEU A 135 -2.53 -6.54 11.76
C LEU A 135 -2.67 -5.85 13.11
N LYS A 136 -3.91 -5.71 13.63
CA LYS A 136 -4.17 -5.21 14.99
C LYS A 136 -3.66 -6.15 16.07
N ARG A 137 -3.78 -7.45 15.86
CA ARG A 137 -3.33 -8.45 16.83
C ARG A 137 -1.82 -8.38 17.05
N VAL A 138 -1.05 -8.31 15.97
CA VAL A 138 0.41 -8.40 16.03
C VAL A 138 1.12 -7.09 16.34
N SER A 139 0.44 -5.93 16.22
CA SER A 139 1.09 -4.63 16.40
C SER A 139 0.21 -3.61 17.12
N LYS A 140 0.87 -2.61 17.71
CA LYS A 140 0.19 -1.49 18.39
C LYS A 140 -0.23 -0.40 17.40
N PHE A 141 0.61 -0.11 16.40
CA PHE A 141 0.37 0.88 15.36
C PHE A 141 0.40 0.22 13.99
N GLN A 142 -0.37 0.77 13.05
CA GLN A 142 -0.42 0.28 11.69
C GLN A 142 -0.29 1.44 10.71
N VAL A 143 0.52 1.25 9.67
CA VAL A 143 0.55 2.15 8.51
C VAL A 143 -0.07 1.43 7.33
N PHE A 144 -1.01 2.09 6.69
CA PHE A 144 -1.62 1.62 5.46
C PHE A 144 -1.32 2.58 4.33
N GLU A 145 -1.03 2.04 3.16
CA GLU A 145 -1.03 2.79 1.92
C GLU A 145 -1.83 2.01 0.88
N VAL A 146 -2.78 2.69 0.24
CA VAL A 146 -3.59 2.11 -0.85
C VAL A 146 -3.54 2.99 -2.09
N PRO A 147 -3.55 2.40 -3.30
CA PRO A 147 -3.69 3.15 -4.54
C PRO A 147 -5.10 3.75 -4.61
N LEU A 148 -5.19 4.92 -5.23
CA LEU A 148 -6.45 5.61 -5.49
C LEU A 148 -6.85 5.41 -6.96
N ASP A 149 -7.28 4.20 -7.27
CA ASP A 149 -7.66 3.80 -8.63
C ASP A 149 -9.05 4.27 -9.02
N TYR A 150 -9.86 4.68 -8.04
CA TYR A 150 -11.19 5.21 -8.29
C TYR A 150 -11.09 6.58 -8.96
N ALA A 151 -11.37 6.63 -10.24
CA ALA A 151 -11.33 7.84 -11.06
C ALA A 151 -12.61 7.98 -11.89
N ILE A 152 -12.82 9.17 -12.47
CA ILE A 152 -13.87 9.37 -13.47
C ILE A 152 -13.60 8.43 -14.66
N GLY A 153 -14.58 7.60 -15.00
CA GLY A 153 -14.45 6.61 -16.07
C GLY A 153 -13.87 5.27 -15.62
N ILE A 154 -13.95 4.94 -14.33
CA ILE A 154 -13.51 3.64 -13.80
C ILE A 154 -14.19 2.47 -14.50
N ASP A 155 -15.45 2.62 -14.96
CA ASP A 155 -16.16 1.60 -15.70
C ASP A 155 -15.48 1.19 -17.02
N CYS A 156 -14.61 2.05 -17.56
CA CYS A 156 -13.80 1.77 -18.73
C CYS A 156 -12.44 1.11 -18.38
N GLN A 157 -12.17 0.85 -17.12
CA GLN A 157 -10.87 0.36 -16.63
C GLN A 157 -10.94 -1.02 -15.97
N VAL A 158 -12.07 -1.70 -16.02
CA VAL A 158 -12.27 -3.00 -15.35
C VAL A 158 -11.19 -4.01 -15.72
N ASP A 159 -10.94 -4.21 -17.02
CA ASP A 159 -9.91 -5.15 -17.48
C ASP A 159 -8.50 -4.73 -17.05
N HIS A 160 -8.25 -3.43 -16.99
CA HIS A 160 -6.97 -2.89 -16.51
C HIS A 160 -6.76 -3.20 -15.02
N LEU A 161 -7.77 -2.96 -14.17
CA LEU A 161 -7.72 -3.28 -12.75
C LEU A 161 -7.53 -4.77 -12.51
N LEU A 162 -8.28 -5.61 -13.24
CA LEU A 162 -8.12 -7.06 -13.17
C LEU A 162 -6.73 -7.52 -13.58
N SER A 163 -6.10 -6.89 -14.58
CA SER A 163 -4.74 -7.22 -15.01
C SER A 163 -3.66 -6.93 -13.96
N TYR A 164 -3.95 -6.05 -13.00
CA TYR A 164 -3.11 -5.77 -11.83
C TYR A 164 -3.52 -6.57 -10.59
N GLY A 165 -4.62 -7.33 -10.66
CA GLY A 165 -5.17 -8.05 -9.51
C GLY A 165 -5.80 -7.13 -8.46
N HIS A 166 -6.22 -5.91 -8.82
CA HIS A 166 -6.93 -4.99 -7.94
C HIS A 166 -8.40 -5.38 -7.86
N ILE A 167 -8.73 -6.23 -6.91
CA ILE A 167 -10.10 -6.71 -6.66
C ILE A 167 -10.88 -5.80 -5.71
N ASN A 168 -10.21 -4.88 -5.04
CA ASN A 168 -10.81 -3.81 -4.24
C ASN A 168 -10.32 -2.46 -4.74
N VAL A 169 -11.24 -1.52 -4.89
CA VAL A 169 -10.96 -0.14 -5.30
C VAL A 169 -11.35 0.81 -4.19
N TYR A 170 -10.42 1.68 -3.81
CA TYR A 170 -10.60 2.59 -2.68
C TYR A 170 -10.63 4.05 -3.10
N THR A 171 -11.48 4.83 -2.44
CA THR A 171 -11.30 6.26 -2.25
C THR A 171 -10.74 6.49 -0.84
N PRO A 172 -10.16 7.66 -0.53
CA PRO A 172 -9.74 7.96 0.84
C PRO A 172 -10.88 7.78 1.85
N SER A 173 -12.07 8.26 1.53
CA SER A 173 -13.25 8.16 2.41
C SER A 173 -13.71 6.73 2.63
N LEU A 174 -13.74 5.89 1.58
CA LEU A 174 -14.14 4.49 1.70
C LEU A 174 -13.09 3.69 2.49
N PHE A 175 -11.81 3.96 2.29
CA PHE A 175 -10.76 3.29 3.06
C PHE A 175 -10.78 3.72 4.54
N LYS A 176 -10.95 5.02 4.83
CA LYS A 176 -11.19 5.52 6.19
C LYS A 176 -12.41 4.86 6.85
N PHE A 177 -13.50 4.70 6.10
CA PHE A 177 -14.69 3.99 6.58
C PHE A 177 -14.36 2.53 6.94
N LEU A 178 -13.65 1.81 6.08
CA LEU A 178 -13.22 0.44 6.34
C LEU A 178 -12.40 0.37 7.63
N LEU A 179 -11.39 1.21 7.78
CA LEU A 179 -10.53 1.25 8.97
C LEU A 179 -11.31 1.58 10.25
N LYS A 180 -12.10 2.65 10.23
CA LYS A 180 -12.92 3.06 11.38
C LYS A 180 -13.92 2.00 11.77
N SER A 181 -14.54 1.30 10.78
CA SER A 181 -15.48 0.21 11.05
C SER A 181 -14.83 -1.03 11.66
N GLU A 182 -13.51 -1.18 11.58
CA GLU A 182 -12.73 -2.22 12.25
C GLU A 182 -12.05 -1.70 13.54
N GLY A 183 -12.43 -0.53 14.05
CA GLY A 183 -11.94 0.01 15.32
C GLY A 183 -10.56 0.64 15.24
N TYR A 184 -10.15 1.12 14.08
CA TYR A 184 -8.92 1.91 13.92
C TYR A 184 -9.18 3.40 14.13
N GLU A 185 -8.26 4.07 14.81
CA GLU A 185 -8.14 5.52 14.88
C GLU A 185 -7.06 5.97 13.91
N ILE A 186 -7.36 6.91 13.05
CA ILE A 186 -6.39 7.54 12.15
C ILE A 186 -5.71 8.67 12.92
N LEU A 187 -4.38 8.62 13.02
CA LEU A 187 -3.55 9.58 13.73
C LEU A 187 -2.93 10.60 12.79
N GLU A 188 -2.35 10.12 11.70
CA GLU A 188 -1.73 10.92 10.65
C GLU A 188 -2.18 10.41 9.29
N GLU A 189 -2.30 11.28 8.31
CA GLU A 189 -2.65 10.88 6.95
C GLU A 189 -2.05 11.82 5.91
N THR A 190 -1.82 11.30 4.71
CA THR A 190 -1.35 12.06 3.57
C THR A 190 -1.91 11.54 2.26
N LEU A 191 -2.09 12.43 1.31
CA LEU A 191 -2.45 12.14 -0.07
C LEU A 191 -1.29 12.50 -0.98
N THR A 192 -0.83 11.57 -1.78
CA THR A 192 0.33 11.77 -2.64
C THR A 192 0.00 11.58 -4.11
N HIS A 193 0.70 12.30 -4.97
CA HIS A 193 0.63 12.16 -6.41
C HIS A 193 1.79 11.28 -6.93
N MET A 194 1.60 10.67 -8.08
CA MET A 194 2.74 10.14 -8.83
C MET A 194 3.73 11.27 -9.12
N THR A 195 5.00 11.01 -8.89
CA THR A 195 6.07 11.97 -9.20
C THR A 195 6.34 12.03 -10.70
N GLU A 196 7.08 13.05 -11.15
CA GLU A 196 7.40 13.20 -12.58
C GLU A 196 8.14 11.97 -13.15
N ASP A 197 9.08 11.43 -12.40
CA ASP A 197 9.86 10.26 -12.80
C ASP A 197 9.01 8.99 -12.90
N VAL A 198 8.06 8.77 -11.97
CA VAL A 198 7.09 7.67 -12.03
C VAL A 198 6.20 7.80 -13.28
N VAL A 199 5.65 8.99 -13.55
CA VAL A 199 4.84 9.22 -14.76
C VAL A 199 5.67 9.06 -16.01
N ARG A 200 6.91 9.55 -16.03
CA ARG A 200 7.86 9.41 -17.15
C ARG A 200 8.15 7.94 -17.43
N PHE A 201 8.46 7.16 -16.39
CA PHE A 201 8.71 5.73 -16.51
C PHE A 201 7.47 5.00 -17.06
N SER A 202 6.28 5.29 -16.52
CA SER A 202 5.03 4.70 -17.00
C SER A 202 4.79 4.98 -18.48
N TRP A 203 4.96 6.24 -18.93
CA TRP A 203 4.73 6.61 -20.33
C TRP A 203 5.70 5.96 -21.29
N TYR A 204 7.00 5.96 -20.96
CA TYR A 204 8.03 5.57 -21.92
C TYR A 204 8.44 4.10 -21.83
N GLN A 205 8.41 3.52 -20.64
CA GLN A 205 8.79 2.11 -20.43
C GLN A 205 7.59 1.17 -20.46
N ASN A 206 6.53 1.47 -19.69
CA ASN A 206 5.38 0.57 -19.60
C ASN A 206 4.44 0.73 -20.80
N MET A 207 4.03 1.97 -21.13
CA MET A 207 3.12 2.26 -22.25
C MET A 207 3.83 2.36 -23.60
N LYS A 208 5.17 2.30 -23.65
CA LYS A 208 5.99 2.40 -24.84
C LYS A 208 5.64 3.61 -25.74
N MET A 209 5.23 4.72 -25.13
CA MET A 209 4.87 5.92 -25.87
C MET A 209 6.11 6.53 -26.52
N LYS A 210 5.98 7.02 -27.76
CA LYS A 210 7.07 7.73 -28.41
C LYS A 210 7.45 8.98 -27.62
N ASN A 211 8.74 9.14 -27.33
CA ASN A 211 9.27 10.34 -26.68
C ASN A 211 9.01 11.57 -27.58
N SER A 212 8.58 12.67 -26.98
CA SER A 212 8.38 13.93 -27.70
C SER A 212 8.62 15.13 -26.77
N ILE A 213 9.06 16.24 -27.37
CA ILE A 213 9.29 17.51 -26.68
C ILE A 213 8.00 17.95 -25.95
N VAL A 214 6.85 17.81 -26.61
CA VAL A 214 5.54 18.19 -26.05
C VAL A 214 5.22 17.38 -24.79
N LYS A 215 5.42 16.05 -24.80
CA LYS A 215 5.18 15.19 -23.63
C LYS A 215 6.12 15.53 -22.48
N ASN A 216 7.41 15.75 -22.76
CA ASN A 216 8.38 16.17 -21.75
C ASN A 216 8.03 17.54 -21.13
N PHE A 217 7.53 18.47 -21.95
CA PHE A 217 7.03 19.75 -21.46
C PHE A 217 5.77 19.55 -20.58
N MET A 218 4.84 18.69 -20.98
CA MET A 218 3.66 18.35 -20.20
C MET A 218 4.01 17.75 -18.82
N LEU A 219 5.06 16.91 -18.75
CA LEU A 219 5.55 16.38 -17.49
C LEU A 219 6.01 17.49 -16.54
N LYS A 220 6.79 18.45 -17.03
CA LYS A 220 7.24 19.60 -16.25
C LYS A 220 6.09 20.49 -15.77
N LEU A 221 4.97 20.49 -16.47
CA LEU A 221 3.77 21.25 -16.09
C LEU A 221 2.86 20.49 -15.09
N LEU A 222 3.18 19.25 -14.73
CA LEU A 222 2.36 18.47 -13.78
C LEU A 222 2.10 19.22 -12.45
N PRO A 223 3.09 19.84 -11.79
CA PRO A 223 2.84 20.58 -10.56
C PRO A 223 1.86 21.73 -10.76
N LEU A 224 2.03 22.52 -11.81
CA LEU A 224 1.15 23.63 -12.14
C LEU A 224 -0.29 23.17 -12.43
N ARG A 225 -0.44 22.10 -13.21
CA ARG A 225 -1.76 21.49 -13.48
C ARG A 225 -2.46 21.04 -12.21
N ARG A 226 -1.73 20.51 -11.23
CA ARG A 226 -2.25 20.10 -9.92
C ARG A 226 -2.75 21.31 -9.12
N ILE A 227 -1.95 22.38 -9.08
CA ILE A 227 -2.34 23.64 -8.42
C ILE A 227 -3.61 24.22 -9.06
N LEU A 228 -3.65 24.32 -10.39
CA LEU A 228 -4.81 24.81 -11.14
C LEU A 228 -6.06 23.94 -10.89
N ARG A 229 -5.89 22.62 -10.85
CA ARG A 229 -6.98 21.70 -10.54
C ARG A 229 -7.50 21.93 -9.11
N ARG A 230 -6.60 22.13 -8.13
CA ARG A 230 -6.96 22.45 -6.75
C ARG A 230 -7.78 23.74 -6.64
N ILE A 231 -7.33 24.79 -7.32
CA ILE A 231 -8.05 26.09 -7.33
C ILE A 231 -9.42 25.97 -7.99
N ARG A 232 -9.51 25.19 -9.09
CA ARG A 232 -10.75 25.06 -9.88
C ARG A 232 -11.78 24.14 -9.25
N SER A 233 -11.37 23.15 -8.47
CA SER A 233 -12.28 22.11 -7.96
C SER A 233 -13.19 22.62 -6.82
N GLY A 234 -12.80 23.64 -6.07
CA GLY A 234 -13.63 24.28 -5.05
C GLY A 234 -14.29 23.39 -3.99
N GLN A 235 -14.19 22.09 -4.17
CA GLN A 235 -14.83 21.04 -3.37
C GLN A 235 -13.82 19.95 -3.06
N ASP A 236 -13.67 19.61 -1.79
CA ASP A 236 -12.66 18.66 -1.29
C ASP A 236 -12.77 17.26 -1.93
N TRP A 237 -13.98 16.76 -2.19
CA TRP A 237 -14.18 15.44 -2.77
C TRP A 237 -13.60 15.28 -4.19
N TYR A 238 -13.73 16.31 -5.04
CA TYR A 238 -13.17 16.29 -6.40
C TYR A 238 -11.64 16.39 -6.39
N TYR A 239 -11.10 17.01 -5.35
CA TYR A 239 -9.66 17.10 -5.16
C TYR A 239 -9.03 15.75 -4.82
N GLU A 240 -9.70 14.91 -4.02
CA GLU A 240 -9.24 13.58 -3.65
C GLU A 240 -9.01 12.67 -4.87
N TYR A 241 -9.82 12.77 -5.93
CA TYR A 241 -9.64 12.01 -7.17
C TYR A 241 -8.41 12.39 -7.98
N ALA A 242 -7.68 13.41 -7.61
CA ALA A 242 -6.46 13.83 -8.30
C ALA A 242 -5.21 13.13 -7.76
N PHE A 243 -5.31 12.47 -6.61
CA PHE A 243 -4.19 11.79 -5.97
C PHE A 243 -4.04 10.35 -6.45
N SER A 244 -2.85 9.80 -6.24
CA SER A 244 -2.49 8.44 -6.66
C SER A 244 -2.43 7.45 -5.52
N ALA A 245 -2.16 7.93 -4.30
CA ALA A 245 -2.14 7.09 -3.11
C ALA A 245 -2.66 7.84 -1.89
N TYR A 246 -3.26 7.08 -0.99
CA TYR A 246 -3.63 7.50 0.36
C TYR A 246 -2.83 6.68 1.36
N THR A 247 -2.10 7.37 2.23
CA THR A 247 -1.28 6.77 3.28
C THR A 247 -1.73 7.27 4.65
N CYS A 248 -1.87 6.38 5.63
CA CYS A 248 -2.24 6.78 6.99
C CYS A 248 -1.53 5.95 8.06
N LEU A 249 -1.20 6.60 9.18
CA LEU A 249 -0.81 5.96 10.43
C LEU A 249 -2.05 5.81 11.30
N THR A 250 -2.23 4.63 11.85
CA THR A 250 -3.37 4.28 12.68
C THR A 250 -2.96 3.62 13.98
N LYS A 251 -3.90 3.59 14.92
CA LYS A 251 -3.79 2.85 16.17
C LYS A 251 -5.11 2.13 16.44
N SER A 252 -5.05 0.92 16.99
CA SER A 252 -6.24 0.21 17.43
C SER A 252 -6.90 0.91 18.63
N LYS A 253 -8.23 1.13 18.54
CA LYS A 253 -9.09 1.59 19.66
C LYS A 253 -9.94 0.46 20.28
N GLY A 254 -9.70 -0.79 19.92
CA GLY A 254 -10.47 -1.95 20.35
C GLY A 254 -11.32 -2.52 19.22
N ASP A 255 -12.35 -3.30 19.58
CA ASP A 255 -13.23 -3.95 18.62
C ASP A 255 -14.29 -3.01 18.09
N LEU A 256 -14.81 -3.34 16.90
CA LEU A 256 -15.94 -2.65 16.31
C LEU A 256 -17.12 -2.58 17.27
N LYS A 257 -17.51 -1.38 17.66
CA LYS A 257 -18.79 -1.12 18.31
C LYS A 257 -19.75 -0.57 17.26
N ILE A 258 -20.60 -1.45 16.74
CA ILE A 258 -21.79 -0.98 16.02
C ILE A 258 -22.76 -0.47 17.08
N SER A 259 -22.76 0.83 17.34
CA SER A 259 -23.86 1.45 18.07
C SER A 259 -25.01 1.66 17.09
N ALA A 260 -26.24 1.26 17.43
CA ALA A 260 -27.41 1.78 16.74
C ALA A 260 -27.34 3.29 16.88
N VAL A 261 -27.05 3.97 15.79
CA VAL A 261 -27.03 5.43 15.76
C VAL A 261 -28.51 5.84 15.86
N GLU A 262 -28.88 6.50 16.95
CA GLU A 262 -30.10 7.30 16.93
C GLU A 262 -29.92 8.32 15.80
N MET A 263 -30.68 8.12 14.71
CA MET A 263 -30.76 9.12 13.66
C MET A 263 -31.37 10.38 14.25
N ARG A 264 -30.54 11.38 14.47
CA ARG A 264 -30.99 12.72 14.83
C ARG A 264 -31.33 13.51 13.57
#